data_1459621b53a6586c76024066b68009c6
#
_entry.id   1459621b53a6586c76024066b68009c6
#
_cell.length_a   1.000
_cell.length_b   1.000
_cell.length_c   1.000
_cell.angle_alpha   90.00
_cell.angle_beta   90.00
_cell.angle_gamma   90.00
#
_symmetry.space_group_name_H-M   'P 1'
#
loop_
_entity.id
_entity.type
_entity.pdbx_description
1 polymer ?
#
loop_
_entity_poly.entity_id
_entity_poly.type
_entity_poly.pdbx_seq_one_letter_code
_entity_poly.pdbx_strand_id
1 'polypeptide(L)'
;LISVIGSKSECETIKADITQFMREQLKLELSDEKTLITHAQDKAKFLGYEIFIRKSDAVKRNKDGVLKRDFNGAVVLTLNSAVIQKKLTEYNALEVRNIDGKDIWWSKPRRYMTPMKPEDILAQYNAETRGLYNYYSLAANVSKECASFAFIMKMSMFKTLGWKLNTSARKVRQKYQKDKDFVIPYN
;
A
#
# COMPACT_ATOMS: atom_id res chain seq x y z
N LEU A 1 -6.14 -17.94 -2.43
CA LEU A 1 -6.85 -17.79 -1.15
C LEU A 1 -8.13 -18.62 -1.19
N ILE A 2 -8.32 -19.47 -0.20
CA ILE A 2 -9.52 -20.33 -0.05
C ILE A 2 -10.15 -19.99 1.29
N SER A 3 -11.46 -19.78 1.32
CA SER A 3 -12.24 -19.57 2.54
C SER A 3 -12.99 -20.84 2.87
N VAL A 4 -12.92 -21.27 4.12
CA VAL A 4 -13.63 -22.45 4.62
C VAL A 4 -14.51 -22.05 5.81
N ILE A 5 -15.73 -22.53 5.83
CA ILE A 5 -16.64 -22.42 6.97
C ILE A 5 -16.56 -23.78 7.70
N GLY A 6 -15.87 -23.83 8.82
CA GLY A 6 -15.68 -25.08 9.56
C GLY A 6 -14.66 -24.93 10.69
N SER A 7 -14.32 -26.03 11.30
CA SER A 7 -13.33 -26.13 12.36
C SER A 7 -11.90 -26.04 11.80
N LYS A 8 -10.92 -25.80 12.67
CA LYS A 8 -9.51 -25.80 12.29
C LYS A 8 -9.06 -27.16 11.76
N SER A 9 -9.56 -28.27 12.35
CA SER A 9 -9.23 -29.63 11.89
C SER A 9 -9.72 -29.91 10.47
N GLU A 10 -10.92 -29.44 10.12
CA GLU A 10 -11.41 -29.53 8.73
C GLU A 10 -10.55 -28.73 7.77
N CYS A 11 -10.11 -27.54 8.16
CA CYS A 11 -9.19 -26.73 7.34
C CYS A 11 -7.84 -27.45 7.13
N GLU A 12 -7.34 -28.16 8.15
CA GLU A 12 -6.10 -28.95 8.06
C GLU A 12 -6.25 -30.14 7.10
N THR A 13 -7.40 -30.83 7.14
CA THR A 13 -7.72 -31.90 6.17
C THR A 13 -7.78 -31.35 4.75
N ILE A 14 -8.52 -30.28 4.52
CA ILE A 14 -8.62 -29.63 3.21
C ILE A 14 -7.24 -29.16 2.71
N LYS A 15 -6.40 -28.62 3.59
CA LYS A 15 -5.03 -28.24 3.22
C LYS A 15 -4.21 -29.46 2.74
N ALA A 16 -4.33 -30.60 3.44
CA ALA A 16 -3.64 -31.82 3.07
C ALA A 16 -4.11 -32.35 1.71
N ASP A 17 -5.43 -32.37 1.48
CA ASP A 17 -6.02 -32.83 0.21
C ASP A 17 -5.57 -31.94 -0.96
N ILE A 18 -5.57 -30.61 -0.77
CA ILE A 18 -5.08 -29.67 -1.78
C ILE A 18 -3.59 -29.88 -2.04
N THR A 19 -2.78 -30.10 -1.01
CA THR A 19 -1.35 -30.34 -1.15
C THR A 19 -1.09 -31.62 -1.96
N GLN A 20 -1.84 -32.68 -1.67
CA GLN A 20 -1.75 -33.95 -2.41
C GLN A 20 -2.17 -33.74 -3.87
N PHE A 21 -3.30 -33.09 -4.13
CA PHE A 21 -3.77 -32.78 -5.49
C PHE A 21 -2.73 -31.99 -6.29
N MET A 22 -2.16 -30.93 -5.71
CA MET A 22 -1.16 -30.10 -6.38
C MET A 22 0.08 -30.92 -6.76
N ARG A 23 0.54 -31.80 -5.85
CA ARG A 23 1.69 -32.67 -6.10
C ARG A 23 1.42 -33.73 -7.17
N GLU A 24 0.28 -34.42 -7.06
CA GLU A 24 -0.02 -35.58 -7.92
C GLU A 24 -0.49 -35.17 -9.32
N GLN A 25 -1.41 -34.20 -9.40
CA GLN A 25 -2.04 -33.81 -10.65
C GLN A 25 -1.29 -32.70 -11.38
N LEU A 26 -0.78 -31.70 -10.66
CA LEU A 26 -0.16 -30.52 -11.26
C LEU A 26 1.37 -30.56 -11.18
N LYS A 27 1.97 -31.53 -10.48
CA LYS A 27 3.42 -31.62 -10.25
C LYS A 27 4.01 -30.35 -9.64
N LEU A 28 3.24 -29.69 -8.76
CA LEU A 28 3.61 -28.46 -8.07
C LEU A 28 3.72 -28.71 -6.56
N GLU A 29 4.70 -28.10 -5.93
CA GLU A 29 4.86 -28.12 -4.48
C GLU A 29 4.35 -26.82 -3.86
N LEU A 30 3.56 -26.95 -2.79
CA LEU A 30 3.12 -25.79 -2.01
C LEU A 30 4.23 -25.39 -1.03
N SER A 31 4.48 -24.07 -0.91
CA SER A 31 5.37 -23.54 0.11
C SER A 31 4.65 -23.53 1.46
N ASP A 32 5.19 -24.25 2.44
CA ASP A 32 4.64 -24.32 3.80
C ASP A 32 4.62 -22.94 4.48
N GLU A 33 5.64 -22.12 4.25
CA GLU A 33 5.73 -20.77 4.77
C GLU A 33 4.61 -19.85 4.27
N LYS A 34 4.10 -20.10 3.05
CA LYS A 34 3.07 -19.26 2.41
C LYS A 34 1.68 -19.89 2.49
N THR A 35 1.57 -21.18 2.80
CA THR A 35 0.30 -21.90 2.87
C THR A 35 -0.16 -22.02 4.33
N LEU A 36 -0.67 -20.92 4.86
CA LEU A 36 -1.08 -20.78 6.25
C LEU A 36 -2.60 -20.93 6.40
N ILE A 37 -3.02 -21.54 7.51
CA ILE A 37 -4.41 -21.50 7.97
C ILE A 37 -4.53 -20.33 8.93
N THR A 38 -5.35 -19.36 8.56
CA THR A 38 -5.55 -18.13 9.34
C THR A 38 -7.00 -18.04 9.76
N HIS A 39 -7.27 -17.74 11.04
CA HIS A 39 -8.62 -17.55 11.53
C HIS A 39 -9.27 -16.33 10.84
N ALA A 40 -10.56 -16.42 10.54
CA ALA A 40 -11.27 -15.42 9.73
C ALA A 40 -11.25 -13.99 10.32
N GLN A 41 -11.08 -13.84 11.63
CA GLN A 41 -10.96 -12.53 12.30
C GLN A 41 -9.52 -12.01 12.31
N ASP A 42 -8.52 -12.87 12.04
CA ASP A 42 -7.14 -12.48 11.90
C ASP A 42 -6.88 -12.01 10.47
N LYS A 43 -5.79 -11.27 10.30
CA LYS A 43 -5.46 -10.66 9.01
C LYS A 43 -4.66 -11.62 8.14
N ALA A 44 -5.33 -12.34 7.25
CA ALA A 44 -4.67 -13.15 6.22
C ALA A 44 -4.02 -12.25 5.16
N LYS A 45 -2.75 -12.50 4.85
CA LYS A 45 -2.01 -11.74 3.83
C LYS A 45 -2.19 -12.38 2.46
N PHE A 46 -2.67 -11.62 1.49
CA PHE A 46 -2.83 -12.06 0.11
C PHE A 46 -2.63 -10.90 -0.88
N LEU A 47 -1.70 -11.04 -1.82
CA LEU A 47 -1.37 -10.04 -2.85
C LEU A 47 -1.10 -8.63 -2.29
N GLY A 48 -0.51 -8.55 -1.11
CA GLY A 48 -0.23 -7.29 -0.42
C GLY A 48 -1.40 -6.68 0.35
N TYR A 49 -2.59 -7.29 0.25
CA TYR A 49 -3.73 -6.97 1.12
C TYR A 49 -3.67 -7.77 2.43
N GLU A 50 -4.26 -7.23 3.46
CA GLU A 50 -4.69 -7.94 4.65
C GLU A 50 -6.20 -8.14 4.56
N ILE A 51 -6.65 -9.41 4.63
CA ILE A 51 -8.05 -9.81 4.47
C ILE A 51 -8.53 -10.40 5.79
N PHE A 52 -9.65 -9.93 6.29
CA PHE A 52 -10.27 -10.45 7.51
C PHE A 52 -11.78 -10.23 7.49
N ILE A 53 -12.49 -10.99 8.33
CA ILE A 53 -13.91 -10.78 8.56
C ILE A 53 -14.08 -9.83 9.74
N ARG A 54 -14.76 -8.71 9.49
CA ARG A 54 -15.03 -7.72 10.52
C ARG A 54 -16.00 -8.26 11.57
N LYS A 55 -15.59 -8.23 12.82
CA LYS A 55 -16.44 -8.43 13.98
C LYS A 55 -16.35 -7.20 14.87
N SER A 56 -17.48 -6.61 15.21
CA SER A 56 -17.54 -5.46 16.10
C SER A 56 -18.79 -5.57 16.94
N ASP A 57 -18.61 -5.56 18.25
CA ASP A 57 -19.70 -5.52 19.22
C ASP A 57 -20.09 -4.06 19.56
N ALA A 58 -19.47 -3.09 18.89
CA ALA A 58 -19.74 -1.67 19.14
C ALA A 58 -21.09 -1.25 18.56
N VAL A 59 -21.93 -0.72 19.41
CA VAL A 59 -23.20 -0.11 19.02
C VAL A 59 -22.92 1.25 18.37
N LYS A 60 -23.22 1.37 17.07
CA LYS A 60 -23.12 2.64 16.36
C LYS A 60 -24.47 3.31 16.26
N ARG A 61 -24.48 4.63 16.48
CA ARG A 61 -25.66 5.47 16.28
C ARG A 61 -25.37 6.54 15.22
N ASN A 62 -26.40 6.96 14.48
CA ASN A 62 -26.32 8.10 13.59
C ASN A 62 -26.34 9.41 14.40
N LYS A 63 -26.30 10.56 13.71
CA LYS A 63 -26.37 11.89 14.35
C LYS A 63 -27.65 12.12 15.14
N ASP A 64 -28.72 11.43 14.79
CA ASP A 64 -30.06 11.52 15.41
C ASP A 64 -30.24 10.50 16.55
N GLY A 65 -29.16 9.81 16.95
CA GLY A 65 -29.19 8.83 18.03
C GLY A 65 -29.77 7.44 17.66
N VAL A 66 -30.23 7.25 16.41
CA VAL A 66 -30.79 6.01 15.94
C VAL A 66 -29.71 4.96 15.71
N LEU A 67 -29.98 3.70 16.06
CA LEU A 67 -29.08 2.57 15.85
C LEU A 67 -28.74 2.43 14.36
N LYS A 68 -27.45 2.48 14.05
CA LYS A 68 -26.95 2.26 12.71
C LYS A 68 -26.49 0.80 12.57
N ARG A 69 -26.93 0.14 11.51
CA ARG A 69 -26.46 -1.21 11.18
C ARG A 69 -24.93 -1.22 11.05
N ASP A 70 -24.25 -2.08 11.81
CA ASP A 70 -22.82 -2.35 11.58
C ASP A 70 -22.68 -3.50 10.58
N PHE A 71 -21.60 -3.46 9.78
CA PHE A 71 -21.30 -4.50 8.79
C PHE A 71 -20.51 -5.64 9.45
N ASN A 72 -21.12 -6.29 10.48
CA ASN A 72 -20.57 -7.50 11.04
C ASN A 72 -20.65 -8.65 10.02
N GLY A 73 -19.61 -9.47 9.97
CA GLY A 73 -19.50 -10.56 9.01
C GLY A 73 -19.06 -10.13 7.60
N ALA A 74 -18.83 -8.83 7.35
CA ALA A 74 -18.32 -8.38 6.07
C ALA A 74 -16.82 -8.70 5.93
N VAL A 75 -16.44 -9.20 4.76
CA VAL A 75 -15.03 -9.35 4.38
C VAL A 75 -14.45 -7.97 4.12
N VAL A 76 -13.34 -7.64 4.79
CA VAL A 76 -12.66 -6.35 4.68
C VAL A 76 -11.24 -6.58 4.17
N LEU A 77 -10.86 -5.82 3.15
CA LEU A 77 -9.49 -5.74 2.67
C LEU A 77 -8.86 -4.45 3.22
N THR A 78 -7.66 -4.56 3.76
CA THR A 78 -6.88 -3.39 4.21
C THR A 78 -5.47 -3.45 3.63
N LEU A 79 -4.86 -2.30 3.55
CA LEU A 79 -3.47 -2.13 3.15
C LEU A 79 -2.63 -1.86 4.39
N ASN A 80 -1.54 -2.62 4.58
CA ASN A 80 -0.62 -2.42 5.68
C ASN A 80 0.39 -1.32 5.34
N SER A 81 0.69 -0.43 6.29
CA SER A 81 1.69 0.62 6.13
C SER A 81 3.10 0.09 5.80
N ALA A 82 3.42 -1.12 6.24
CA ALA A 82 4.69 -1.78 5.87
C ALA A 82 4.81 -2.02 4.35
N VAL A 83 3.71 -2.25 3.63
CA VAL A 83 3.70 -2.35 2.17
C VAL A 83 4.03 -1.02 1.54
N ILE A 84 3.48 0.07 2.07
CA ILE A 84 3.79 1.44 1.63
C ILE A 84 5.26 1.76 1.84
N GLN A 85 5.80 1.46 3.02
CA GLN A 85 7.22 1.65 3.34
C GLN A 85 8.11 0.87 2.39
N LYS A 86 7.80 -0.41 2.17
CA LYS A 86 8.55 -1.27 1.25
C LYS A 86 8.55 -0.69 -0.17
N LYS A 87 7.39 -0.27 -0.69
CA LYS A 87 7.29 0.32 -2.03
C LYS A 87 8.05 1.64 -2.16
N LEU A 88 7.98 2.52 -1.18
CA LEU A 88 8.76 3.77 -1.17
C LEU A 88 10.27 3.50 -1.14
N THR A 89 10.70 2.45 -0.45
CA THR A 89 12.09 2.02 -0.40
C THR A 89 12.53 1.42 -1.74
N GLU A 90 11.72 0.55 -2.34
CA GLU A 90 11.96 -0.02 -3.68
C GLU A 90 12.10 1.09 -4.74
N TYR A 91 11.26 2.12 -4.68
CA TYR A 91 11.34 3.30 -5.55
C TYR A 91 12.50 4.25 -5.19
N ASN A 92 13.27 3.94 -4.16
CA ASN A 92 14.36 4.79 -3.68
C ASN A 92 13.92 6.24 -3.35
N ALA A 93 12.68 6.38 -2.88
CA ALA A 93 12.05 7.66 -2.53
C ALA A 93 12.03 7.94 -1.02
N LEU A 94 12.34 6.92 -0.19
CA LEU A 94 12.27 6.96 1.26
C LEU A 94 13.63 6.70 1.91
N GLU A 95 13.88 7.43 2.98
CA GLU A 95 14.90 7.15 3.99
C GLU A 95 14.18 7.07 5.34
N VAL A 96 14.37 5.98 6.07
CA VAL A 96 13.85 5.83 7.44
C VAL A 96 14.96 6.17 8.41
N ARG A 97 14.69 7.08 9.33
CA ARG A 97 15.61 7.48 10.40
C ARG A 97 14.99 7.14 11.73
N ASN A 98 15.73 6.43 12.57
CA ASN A 98 15.32 6.22 13.94
C ASN A 98 15.75 7.43 14.78
N ILE A 99 14.79 8.16 15.34
CA ILE A 99 15.01 9.28 16.24
C ILE A 99 14.24 9.00 17.51
N ASP A 100 14.94 8.93 18.65
CA ASP A 100 14.36 8.64 19.96
C ASP A 100 13.49 7.36 19.99
N GLY A 101 13.97 6.29 19.31
CA GLY A 101 13.27 5.01 19.22
C GLY A 101 12.05 5.00 18.29
N LYS A 102 11.82 6.07 17.54
CA LYS A 102 10.73 6.17 16.55
C LYS A 102 11.25 6.24 15.13
N ASP A 103 10.70 5.45 14.26
CA ASP A 103 11.01 5.49 12.83
C ASP A 103 10.30 6.67 12.15
N ILE A 104 11.09 7.64 11.72
CA ILE A 104 10.61 8.82 11.01
C ILE A 104 10.92 8.67 9.53
N TRP A 105 9.91 8.90 8.71
CA TRP A 105 10.00 8.78 7.27
C TRP A 105 10.44 10.09 6.62
N TRP A 106 11.57 10.03 5.91
CA TRP A 106 12.11 11.18 5.18
C TRP A 106 12.10 10.90 3.68
N SER A 107 11.58 11.84 2.91
CA SER A 107 11.64 11.75 1.45
C SER A 107 13.09 11.94 0.98
N LYS A 108 13.51 11.14 0.01
CA LYS A 108 14.84 11.09 -0.57
C LYS A 108 14.81 11.47 -2.05
N PRO A 109 15.76 12.28 -2.58
CA PRO A 109 15.83 12.54 -4.02
C PRO A 109 16.27 11.28 -4.78
N ARG A 110 15.66 11.02 -5.92
CA ARG A 110 16.00 9.92 -6.85
C ARG A 110 17.03 10.41 -7.85
N ARG A 111 18.29 10.51 -7.41
CA ARG A 111 19.39 11.13 -8.20
C ARG A 111 19.65 10.46 -9.55
N TYR A 112 19.38 9.17 -9.68
CA TYR A 112 19.52 8.44 -10.93
C TYR A 112 18.58 8.93 -12.05
N MET A 113 17.55 9.67 -11.72
CA MET A 113 16.64 10.28 -12.70
C MET A 113 17.13 11.64 -13.22
N THR A 114 18.25 12.16 -12.69
CA THR A 114 18.79 13.47 -13.11
C THR A 114 19.04 13.61 -14.61
N PRO A 115 19.47 12.56 -15.36
CA PRO A 115 19.62 12.65 -16.82
C PRO A 115 18.29 12.80 -17.59
N MET A 116 17.17 12.36 -17.01
CA MET A 116 15.84 12.43 -17.64
C MET A 116 15.37 13.88 -17.77
N LYS A 117 14.48 14.17 -18.73
CA LYS A 117 13.83 15.47 -18.81
C LYS A 117 12.92 15.73 -17.62
N PRO A 118 12.68 16.97 -17.20
CA PRO A 118 11.82 17.29 -16.06
C PRO A 118 10.40 16.75 -16.20
N GLU A 119 9.83 16.79 -17.39
CA GLU A 119 8.51 16.25 -17.72
C GLU A 119 8.46 14.73 -17.57
N ASP A 120 9.51 14.01 -17.96
CA ASP A 120 9.60 12.54 -17.81
C ASP A 120 9.71 12.16 -16.33
N ILE A 121 10.46 12.92 -15.55
CA ILE A 121 10.54 12.74 -14.10
C ILE A 121 9.14 12.88 -13.49
N LEU A 122 8.41 13.94 -13.83
CA LEU A 122 7.03 14.16 -13.36
C LEU A 122 6.11 13.01 -13.77
N ALA A 123 6.17 12.60 -15.04
CA ALA A 123 5.36 11.52 -15.57
C ALA A 123 5.60 10.20 -14.82
N GLN A 124 6.87 9.87 -14.53
CA GLN A 124 7.25 8.66 -13.81
C GLN A 124 6.70 8.68 -12.36
N TYR A 125 6.86 9.78 -11.62
CA TYR A 125 6.31 9.90 -10.27
C TYR A 125 4.78 9.78 -10.25
N ASN A 126 4.10 10.38 -11.23
CA ASN A 126 2.65 10.30 -11.37
C ASN A 126 2.19 8.87 -11.71
N ALA A 127 2.89 8.19 -12.63
CA ALA A 127 2.57 6.81 -13.01
C ALA A 127 2.70 5.85 -11.82
N GLU A 128 3.79 5.94 -11.06
CA GLU A 128 4.04 5.10 -9.88
C GLU A 128 3.02 5.37 -8.77
N THR A 129 2.67 6.64 -8.53
CA THR A 129 1.67 7.01 -7.52
C THR A 129 0.29 6.52 -7.89
N ARG A 130 -0.11 6.70 -9.14
CA ARG A 130 -1.40 6.23 -9.68
C ARG A 130 -1.47 4.71 -9.73
N GLY A 131 -0.38 4.06 -10.13
CA GLY A 131 -0.29 2.60 -10.19
C GLY A 131 -0.50 1.95 -8.83
N LEU A 132 0.11 2.48 -7.77
CA LEU A 132 -0.10 1.99 -6.41
C LEU A 132 -1.56 2.16 -5.97
N TYR A 133 -2.14 3.34 -6.18
CA TYR A 133 -3.54 3.61 -5.83
C TYR A 133 -4.49 2.66 -6.57
N ASN A 134 -4.31 2.49 -7.89
CA ASN A 134 -5.16 1.62 -8.69
C ASN A 134 -5.06 0.16 -8.25
N TYR A 135 -3.85 -0.30 -7.93
CA TYR A 135 -3.65 -1.68 -7.47
C TYR A 135 -4.33 -1.94 -6.12
N TYR A 136 -4.27 -0.98 -5.18
CA TYR A 136 -4.85 -1.12 -3.84
C TYR A 136 -6.20 -0.45 -3.67
N SER A 137 -6.89 -0.11 -4.76
CA SER A 137 -8.17 0.61 -4.74
C SER A 137 -9.29 -0.08 -3.95
N LEU A 138 -9.21 -1.42 -3.82
CA LEU A 138 -10.19 -2.21 -3.06
C LEU A 138 -9.97 -2.18 -1.53
N ALA A 139 -8.85 -1.63 -1.05
CA ALA A 139 -8.59 -1.55 0.38
C ALA A 139 -9.47 -0.48 1.05
N ALA A 140 -10.11 -0.84 2.16
CA ALA A 140 -10.98 0.07 2.91
C ALA A 140 -10.25 1.31 3.45
N ASN A 141 -8.93 1.21 3.68
CA ASN A 141 -8.07 2.29 4.16
C ASN A 141 -7.19 2.90 3.06
N VAL A 142 -7.46 2.63 1.78
CA VAL A 142 -6.62 3.06 0.65
C VAL A 142 -6.35 4.56 0.67
N SER A 143 -7.35 5.40 0.93
CA SER A 143 -7.21 6.86 0.93
C SER A 143 -6.17 7.33 1.96
N LYS A 144 -6.16 6.74 3.16
CA LYS A 144 -5.20 7.07 4.23
C LYS A 144 -3.79 6.66 3.86
N GLU A 145 -3.61 5.40 3.48
CA GLU A 145 -2.30 4.82 3.21
C GLU A 145 -1.68 5.42 1.94
N CYS A 146 -2.47 5.58 0.88
CA CYS A 146 -2.00 6.21 -0.35
C CYS A 146 -1.76 7.73 -0.21
N ALA A 147 -2.43 8.43 0.70
CA ALA A 147 -2.11 9.83 1.00
C ALA A 147 -0.68 9.97 1.55
N SER A 148 -0.29 9.09 2.48
CA SER A 148 1.09 9.07 3.01
C SER A 148 2.11 8.75 1.93
N PHE A 149 1.83 7.77 1.07
CA PHE A 149 2.67 7.43 -0.07
C PHE A 149 2.82 8.61 -1.02
N ALA A 150 1.72 9.20 -1.47
CA ALA A 150 1.70 10.33 -2.40
C ALA A 150 2.44 11.55 -1.85
N PHE A 151 2.32 11.80 -0.53
CA PHE A 151 3.06 12.88 0.12
C PHE A 151 4.58 12.68 0.03
N ILE A 152 5.08 11.50 0.38
CA ILE A 152 6.52 11.18 0.30
C ILE A 152 7.01 11.23 -1.14
N MET A 153 6.26 10.67 -2.09
CA MET A 153 6.58 10.71 -3.52
C MET A 153 6.64 12.16 -4.04
N LYS A 154 5.68 12.99 -3.68
CA LYS A 154 5.65 14.42 -4.04
C LYS A 154 6.88 15.16 -3.50
N MET A 155 7.23 14.93 -2.23
CA MET A 155 8.41 15.56 -1.62
C MET A 155 9.72 15.05 -2.25
N SER A 156 9.79 13.76 -2.56
CA SER A 156 10.92 13.15 -3.29
C SER A 156 11.07 13.76 -4.68
N MET A 157 9.98 13.94 -5.42
CA MET A 157 9.95 14.59 -6.72
C MET A 157 10.51 16.02 -6.68
N PHE A 158 10.06 16.83 -5.71
CA PHE A 158 10.60 18.19 -5.56
C PHE A 158 12.09 18.20 -5.28
N LYS A 159 12.59 17.28 -4.47
CA LYS A 159 14.00 17.14 -4.19
C LYS A 159 14.80 16.66 -5.43
N THR A 160 14.22 15.73 -6.22
CA THR A 160 14.84 15.22 -7.46
C THR A 160 14.96 16.32 -8.50
N LEU A 161 13.90 17.08 -8.72
CA LEU A 161 13.92 18.24 -9.63
C LEU A 161 14.82 19.35 -9.12
N GLY A 162 14.83 19.58 -7.80
CA GLY A 162 15.75 20.55 -7.19
C GLY A 162 17.21 20.18 -7.45
N TRP A 163 17.55 18.91 -7.31
CA TRP A 163 18.88 18.40 -7.64
C TRP A 163 19.21 18.56 -9.12
N LYS A 164 18.30 18.19 -10.02
CA LYS A 164 18.48 18.35 -11.47
C LYS A 164 18.69 19.80 -11.90
N LEU A 165 17.90 20.72 -11.33
CA LEU A 165 17.90 22.14 -11.70
C LEU A 165 18.89 22.98 -10.86
N ASN A 166 19.73 22.33 -10.07
CA ASN A 166 20.67 22.97 -9.15
C ASN A 166 20.01 24.05 -8.26
N THR A 167 18.86 23.71 -7.69
CA THR A 167 18.06 24.61 -6.86
C THR A 167 17.42 23.88 -5.67
N SER A 168 16.81 24.60 -4.75
CA SER A 168 16.13 23.99 -3.62
C SER A 168 14.76 23.43 -4.00
N ALA A 169 14.33 22.36 -3.33
CA ALA A 169 12.98 21.80 -3.49
C ALA A 169 11.87 22.84 -3.25
N ARG A 170 12.11 23.81 -2.34
CA ARG A 170 11.20 24.94 -2.09
C ARG A 170 11.04 25.84 -3.32
N LYS A 171 12.14 26.20 -3.99
CA LYS A 171 12.12 27.00 -5.23
C LYS A 171 11.44 26.26 -6.38
N VAL A 172 11.70 24.95 -6.51
CA VAL A 172 10.99 24.09 -7.49
C VAL A 172 9.49 24.16 -7.26
N ARG A 173 9.06 23.97 -6.01
CA ARG A 173 7.64 24.06 -5.65
C ARG A 173 7.05 25.43 -6.01
N GLN A 174 7.71 26.52 -5.64
CA GLN A 174 7.24 27.88 -5.94
C GLN A 174 7.12 28.16 -7.44
N LYS A 175 8.08 27.63 -8.25
CA LYS A 175 8.10 27.86 -9.70
C LYS A 175 7.03 27.10 -10.45
N TYR A 176 6.79 25.84 -10.09
CA TYR A 176 5.98 24.92 -10.87
C TYR A 176 4.62 24.56 -10.25
N GLN A 177 4.38 24.87 -8.97
CA GLN A 177 3.08 24.63 -8.36
C GLN A 177 2.14 25.81 -8.65
N LYS A 178 1.02 25.51 -9.33
CA LYS A 178 -0.10 26.42 -9.57
C LYS A 178 -1.31 25.84 -8.83
N ASP A 179 -1.76 26.53 -7.80
CA ASP A 179 -2.83 26.06 -6.91
C ASP A 179 -2.57 24.64 -6.36
N LYS A 180 -3.41 23.69 -6.71
CA LYS A 180 -3.27 22.28 -6.30
C LYS A 180 -2.40 21.46 -7.25
N ASP A 181 -2.17 21.96 -8.46
CA ASP A 181 -1.49 21.25 -9.53
C ASP A 181 0.00 21.59 -9.61
N PHE A 182 0.75 20.67 -10.17
CA PHE A 182 2.17 20.87 -10.47
C PHE A 182 2.37 20.78 -11.97
N VAL A 183 2.79 21.88 -12.59
CA VAL A 183 2.84 22.02 -14.04
C VAL A 183 4.27 22.34 -14.47
N ILE A 184 4.84 21.49 -15.30
CA ILE A 184 6.10 21.75 -16.03
C ILE A 184 5.72 22.12 -17.45
N PRO A 185 6.07 23.34 -17.92
CA PRO A 185 5.81 23.71 -19.32
C PRO A 185 6.67 22.83 -20.24
N TYR A 186 6.08 22.38 -21.34
CA TYR A 186 6.82 21.79 -22.46
C TYR A 186 7.60 22.89 -23.17
N ASN A 187 8.90 22.66 -23.34
CA ASN A 187 9.75 23.45 -24.25
C ASN A 187 9.97 22.68 -25.52
#